data_bbe945eee2b070ef0993ea012249e841
#
_entry.id   bbe945eee2b070ef0993ea012249e841
#
_cell.length_a   1.000
_cell.length_b   1.000
_cell.length_c   1.000
_cell.angle_alpha   90.00
_cell.angle_beta   90.00
_cell.angle_gamma   90.00
#
_symmetry.space_group_name_H-M   'P 1'
#
loop_
_entity.id
_entity.type
_entity.pdbx_description
1 polymer ?
#
loop_
_entity_poly.entity_id
_entity_poly.type
_entity_poly.pdbx_seq_one_letter_code
_entity_poly.pdbx_strand_id
1 'polypeptide(L)'
;MHRLIYALEERQFIRRLPNRARALEVLRMPERPVDKKAAPKPAKTAPPQPANDVVEIPLHGRIAAGVPIEAFEGSTMLPVPAALLGQGEHYALEVAGDSMVEAGILDGDYALIKRQETARDGEIVVALIDGLEATLKYFRREGAMVRLDPANRAYDPQRYAPTQVQVQGKLSGILRTYN
;
A
#
# COMPACT_ATOMS: atom_id res chain seq x y z
N MET A 1 -37.15 0.97 38.91
CA MET A 1 -35.67 1.09 38.90
C MET A 1 -34.99 0.74 40.24
N HIS A 2 -35.58 1.04 41.40
CA HIS A 2 -34.95 0.76 42.71
C HIS A 2 -34.70 -0.72 43.02
N ARG A 3 -35.57 -1.65 42.61
CA ARG A 3 -35.43 -3.09 42.87
C ARG A 3 -34.16 -3.72 42.27
N LEU A 4 -33.73 -3.28 41.13
CA LEU A 4 -32.52 -3.80 40.45
C LEU A 4 -31.23 -3.42 41.21
N ILE A 5 -31.18 -2.20 41.72
CA ILE A 5 -30.04 -1.69 42.49
C ILE A 5 -29.86 -2.47 43.79
N TYR A 6 -30.96 -2.72 44.50
CA TYR A 6 -30.92 -3.52 45.72
C TYR A 6 -30.48 -4.95 45.48
N ALA A 7 -30.94 -5.61 44.41
CA ALA A 7 -30.53 -6.96 44.06
C ALA A 7 -29.05 -7.08 43.69
N LEU A 8 -28.48 -6.04 43.08
CA LEU A 8 -27.05 -5.99 42.76
C LEU A 8 -26.18 -5.68 43.97
N GLU A 9 -26.68 -4.89 44.93
CA GLU A 9 -26.00 -4.57 46.17
C GLU A 9 -25.96 -5.80 47.11
N GLU A 10 -27.07 -6.51 47.24
CA GLU A 10 -27.21 -7.74 48.03
C GLU A 10 -26.28 -8.87 47.53
N ARG A 11 -26.07 -8.94 46.21
CA ARG A 11 -25.15 -9.88 45.55
C ARG A 11 -23.69 -9.39 45.46
N GLN A 12 -23.37 -8.26 46.08
CA GLN A 12 -22.02 -7.67 46.15
C GLN A 12 -21.42 -7.31 44.76
N PHE A 13 -22.27 -7.04 43.80
CA PHE A 13 -21.79 -6.51 42.49
C PHE A 13 -21.54 -5.01 42.52
N ILE A 14 -22.28 -4.28 43.36
CA ILE A 14 -22.14 -2.83 43.53
C ILE A 14 -22.19 -2.45 45.00
N ARG A 15 -21.63 -1.31 45.37
CA ARG A 15 -21.68 -0.69 46.69
C ARG A 15 -22.06 0.77 46.56
N ARG A 16 -22.92 1.25 47.46
CA ARG A 16 -23.20 2.68 47.59
C ARG A 16 -22.13 3.35 48.44
N LEU A 17 -21.61 4.44 47.93
CA LEU A 17 -20.65 5.24 48.70
C LEU A 17 -21.43 6.22 49.62
N PRO A 18 -21.07 6.27 50.93
CA PRO A 18 -21.65 7.18 51.88
C PRO A 18 -21.32 8.63 51.46
N ASN A 19 -22.30 9.57 51.68
CA ASN A 19 -22.16 11.00 51.49
C ASN A 19 -22.07 11.51 50.03
N ARG A 20 -22.40 10.68 49.03
CA ARG A 20 -22.55 11.15 47.64
C ARG A 20 -23.85 10.63 47.02
N ALA A 21 -24.74 11.54 46.69
CA ALA A 21 -25.98 11.20 46.00
C ALA A 21 -25.65 10.60 44.62
N ARG A 22 -26.11 9.38 44.33
CA ARG A 22 -25.96 8.64 43.06
C ARG A 22 -24.55 8.01 42.81
N ALA A 23 -23.64 7.95 43.75
CA ALA A 23 -22.36 7.29 43.57
C ALA A 23 -22.47 5.77 43.86
N LEU A 24 -22.27 4.95 42.85
CA LEU A 24 -22.21 3.49 42.91
C LEU A 24 -20.81 3.03 42.52
N GLU A 25 -20.22 2.17 43.34
CA GLU A 25 -18.96 1.51 43.05
C GLU A 25 -19.24 0.09 42.56
N VAL A 26 -18.67 -0.33 41.45
CA VAL A 26 -18.78 -1.67 40.90
C VAL A 26 -17.71 -2.55 41.55
N LEU A 27 -18.12 -3.51 42.39
CA LEU A 27 -17.20 -4.42 43.10
C LEU A 27 -16.90 -5.67 42.30
N ARG A 28 -17.83 -6.14 41.46
CA ARG A 28 -17.70 -7.33 40.63
C ARG A 28 -18.46 -7.18 39.33
N MET A 29 -17.82 -7.55 38.20
CA MET A 29 -18.55 -7.76 36.95
C MET A 29 -19.08 -9.20 36.89
N PRO A 30 -20.33 -9.41 36.41
CA PRO A 30 -20.81 -10.77 36.18
C PRO A 30 -20.00 -11.41 35.07
N GLU A 31 -19.45 -12.59 35.36
CA GLU A 31 -18.81 -13.42 34.32
C GLU A 31 -19.90 -13.84 33.31
N ARG A 32 -19.78 -13.39 32.07
CA ARG A 32 -20.59 -13.95 31.00
C ARG A 32 -20.16 -15.37 30.75
N PRO A 33 -21.09 -16.35 30.67
CA PRO A 33 -20.73 -17.68 30.19
C PRO A 33 -20.19 -17.54 28.76
N VAL A 34 -18.89 -17.73 28.62
CA VAL A 34 -18.23 -17.80 27.30
C VAL A 34 -18.52 -19.18 26.73
N ASP A 35 -19.37 -19.23 25.72
CA ASP A 35 -19.48 -20.39 24.86
C ASP A 35 -18.09 -20.71 24.30
N LYS A 36 -17.58 -21.89 24.62
CA LYS A 36 -16.28 -22.41 24.16
C LYS A 36 -16.33 -22.81 22.69
N LYS A 37 -16.73 -21.88 21.79
CA LYS A 37 -16.48 -22.04 20.35
C LYS A 37 -16.09 -20.68 19.79
N ALA A 38 -14.82 -20.64 19.30
CA ALA A 38 -14.19 -19.53 18.62
C ALA A 38 -13.92 -18.27 19.50
N ALA A 39 -12.91 -18.36 20.34
CA ALA A 39 -12.21 -17.15 20.77
C ALA A 39 -11.39 -16.62 19.58
N PRO A 40 -11.66 -15.45 19.03
CA PRO A 40 -10.65 -14.75 18.27
C PRO A 40 -9.52 -14.45 19.26
N LYS A 41 -8.30 -14.94 18.97
CA LYS A 41 -7.10 -14.53 19.69
C LYS A 41 -7.15 -13.01 19.82
N PRO A 42 -6.92 -12.44 21.02
CA PRO A 42 -6.75 -11.00 21.11
C PRO A 42 -5.64 -10.64 20.11
N ALA A 43 -6.00 -9.87 19.07
CA ALA A 43 -5.01 -9.21 18.28
C ALA A 43 -4.18 -8.43 19.31
N LYS A 44 -2.93 -8.81 19.50
CA LYS A 44 -1.95 -7.98 20.18
C LYS A 44 -1.99 -6.68 19.41
N THR A 45 -2.62 -5.64 19.96
CA THR A 45 -2.37 -4.27 19.57
C THR A 45 -0.88 -4.09 19.84
N ALA A 46 -0.08 -4.33 18.81
CA ALA A 46 1.29 -3.92 18.83
C ALA A 46 1.28 -2.43 19.21
N PRO A 47 2.15 -1.98 20.12
CA PRO A 47 2.29 -0.56 20.38
C PRO A 47 2.49 0.14 19.03
N PRO A 48 1.98 1.37 18.85
CA PRO A 48 2.21 2.09 17.60
C PRO A 48 3.74 2.14 17.41
N GLN A 49 4.19 1.41 16.40
CA GLN A 49 5.60 1.45 16.01
C GLN A 49 5.86 2.89 15.61
N PRO A 50 6.96 3.49 16.06
CA PRO A 50 7.31 4.84 15.64
C PRO A 50 7.35 4.84 14.10
N ALA A 51 6.79 5.89 13.49
CA ALA A 51 6.63 6.06 12.04
C ALA A 51 7.97 6.26 11.29
N ASN A 52 9.06 5.68 11.80
CA ASN A 52 10.42 5.79 11.30
C ASN A 52 10.95 4.48 10.71
N ASP A 53 10.09 3.50 10.44
CA ASP A 53 10.54 2.29 9.77
C ASP A 53 10.88 2.64 8.32
N VAL A 54 12.17 2.69 8.03
CA VAL A 54 12.73 2.80 6.69
C VAL A 54 12.99 1.40 6.18
N VAL A 55 12.48 1.11 5.00
CA VAL A 55 12.69 -0.16 4.29
C VAL A 55 13.62 0.11 3.12
N GLU A 56 14.65 -0.69 2.99
CA GLU A 56 15.52 -0.64 1.81
C GLU A 56 14.89 -1.48 0.69
N ILE A 57 14.61 -0.85 -0.44
CA ILE A 57 14.12 -1.53 -1.64
C ILE A 57 15.16 -1.47 -2.75
N PRO A 58 15.26 -2.52 -3.60
CA PRO A 58 16.23 -2.52 -4.69
C PRO A 58 15.90 -1.43 -5.71
N LEU A 59 16.92 -0.67 -6.11
CA LEU A 59 16.86 0.29 -7.21
C LEU A 59 17.35 -0.40 -8.49
N HIS A 60 16.42 -0.73 -9.38
CA HIS A 60 16.68 -1.43 -10.64
C HIS A 60 17.07 -0.51 -11.81
N GLY A 61 17.77 0.58 -11.53
CA GLY A 61 18.30 1.49 -12.54
C GLY A 61 17.28 2.43 -13.14
N ARG A 62 17.54 2.88 -14.38
CA ARG A 62 16.80 3.94 -15.06
C ARG A 62 15.88 3.38 -16.13
N ILE A 63 14.58 3.69 -16.08
CA ILE A 63 13.67 3.38 -17.18
C ILE A 63 13.82 4.44 -18.25
N ALA A 64 14.48 4.08 -19.34
CA ALA A 64 14.44 4.85 -20.59
C ALA A 64 13.95 3.93 -21.69
N ALA A 65 13.19 4.45 -22.64
CA ALA A 65 12.80 3.70 -23.81
C ALA A 65 14.05 3.09 -24.50
N GLY A 66 14.01 1.75 -24.71
CA GLY A 66 15.07 1.03 -25.43
C GLY A 66 16.18 0.40 -24.59
N VAL A 67 16.10 0.38 -23.24
CA VAL A 67 17.08 -0.29 -22.38
C VAL A 67 16.44 -1.47 -21.65
N PRO A 68 16.95 -2.72 -21.78
CA PRO A 68 16.48 -3.86 -21.04
C PRO A 68 16.62 -3.66 -19.51
N ILE A 69 15.62 -4.07 -18.74
CA ILE A 69 15.66 -4.01 -17.25
C ILE A 69 16.82 -4.85 -16.68
N GLU A 70 17.21 -5.91 -17.35
CA GLU A 70 18.29 -6.82 -16.92
C GLU A 70 19.70 -6.19 -16.86
N ALA A 71 19.88 -4.99 -17.46
CA ALA A 71 21.16 -4.28 -17.44
C ALA A 71 21.53 -3.67 -16.07
N PHE A 72 20.65 -3.79 -15.06
CA PHE A 72 20.77 -3.09 -13.78
C PHE A 72 20.72 -4.02 -12.56
N GLU A 73 21.47 -5.11 -12.58
CA GLU A 73 21.88 -5.81 -11.35
C GLU A 73 22.87 -4.95 -10.54
N GLY A 74 22.48 -3.72 -10.28
CA GLY A 74 23.21 -2.83 -9.37
C GLY A 74 22.68 -3.03 -7.95
N SER A 75 23.61 -3.34 -7.03
CA SER A 75 23.33 -3.53 -5.60
C SER A 75 22.95 -2.22 -4.87
N THR A 76 22.36 -1.25 -5.56
CA THR A 76 21.94 0.01 -4.95
C THR A 76 20.58 -0.17 -4.30
N MET A 77 20.51 0.10 -3.00
CA MET A 77 19.27 0.07 -2.24
C MET A 77 18.79 1.50 -2.02
N LEU A 78 17.50 1.70 -2.16
CA LEU A 78 16.85 3.00 -1.90
C LEU A 78 16.13 2.92 -0.55
N PRO A 79 16.50 3.76 0.45
CA PRO A 79 15.79 3.83 1.71
C PRO A 79 14.46 4.57 1.52
N VAL A 80 13.33 3.91 1.82
CA VAL A 80 11.98 4.44 1.65
C VAL A 80 11.20 4.27 2.95
N PRO A 81 10.45 5.29 3.41
CA PRO A 81 9.55 5.13 4.55
C PRO A 81 8.54 4.00 4.30
N ALA A 82 8.44 3.05 5.23
CA ALA A 82 7.53 1.90 5.10
C ALA A 82 6.06 2.31 4.89
N ALA A 83 5.69 3.49 5.38
CA ALA A 83 4.35 4.05 5.20
C ALA A 83 3.99 4.35 3.73
N LEU A 84 4.97 4.52 2.85
CA LEU A 84 4.78 4.71 1.41
C LEU A 84 4.66 3.39 0.64
N LEU A 85 5.06 2.30 1.27
CA LEU A 85 5.01 0.96 0.70
C LEU A 85 3.78 0.24 1.24
N GLY A 86 2.97 -0.29 0.35
CA GLY A 86 1.87 -1.19 0.71
C GLY A 86 2.38 -2.60 1.01
N GLN A 87 1.46 -3.56 1.18
CA GLN A 87 1.84 -4.96 1.31
C GLN A 87 2.39 -5.52 -0.01
N GLY A 88 3.40 -6.37 0.07
CA GLY A 88 4.03 -7.06 -1.05
C GLY A 88 5.44 -6.57 -1.35
N GLU A 89 6.03 -7.15 -2.38
CA GLU A 89 7.37 -6.84 -2.83
C GLU A 89 7.39 -5.54 -3.65
N HIS A 90 8.37 -4.68 -3.36
CA HIS A 90 8.54 -3.38 -4.02
C HIS A 90 9.97 -3.24 -4.54
N TYR A 91 10.11 -2.48 -5.60
CA TYR A 91 11.39 -2.02 -6.12
C TYR A 91 11.26 -0.58 -6.61
N ALA A 92 12.36 0.09 -6.82
CA ALA A 92 12.41 1.44 -7.35
C ALA A 92 13.04 1.47 -8.74
N LEU A 93 12.63 2.45 -9.53
CA LEU A 93 13.19 2.77 -10.84
C LEU A 93 13.39 4.26 -10.95
N GLU A 94 14.52 4.71 -11.49
CA GLU A 94 14.71 6.11 -11.85
C GLU A 94 13.99 6.39 -13.17
N VAL A 95 13.14 7.39 -13.18
CA VAL A 95 12.38 7.80 -14.36
C VAL A 95 13.29 8.59 -15.31
N ALA A 96 13.28 8.24 -16.59
CA ALA A 96 13.94 9.01 -17.63
C ALA A 96 12.95 9.51 -18.67
N GLY A 97 13.07 10.78 -19.03
CA GLY A 97 12.24 11.45 -20.03
C GLY A 97 10.96 12.04 -19.46
N ASP A 98 10.12 12.53 -20.36
CA ASP A 98 8.98 13.39 -20.05
C ASP A 98 7.62 12.79 -20.43
N SER A 99 7.59 11.50 -20.79
CA SER A 99 6.36 10.86 -21.28
C SER A 99 5.22 10.79 -20.27
N MET A 100 5.48 11.08 -18.98
CA MET A 100 4.53 11.00 -17.87
C MET A 100 4.39 12.32 -17.09
N VAL A 101 4.82 13.45 -17.66
CA VAL A 101 4.85 14.75 -16.96
C VAL A 101 3.47 15.28 -16.57
N GLU A 102 2.42 15.02 -17.38
CA GLU A 102 1.05 15.42 -17.04
C GLU A 102 0.45 14.58 -15.90
N ALA A 103 1.07 13.46 -15.56
CA ALA A 103 0.78 12.69 -14.34
C ALA A 103 1.61 13.15 -13.13
N GLY A 104 2.41 14.22 -13.28
CA GLY A 104 3.30 14.73 -12.23
C GLY A 104 4.57 13.93 -12.03
N ILE A 105 4.90 13.00 -12.94
CA ILE A 105 6.11 12.18 -12.92
C ILE A 105 7.14 12.82 -13.86
N LEU A 106 8.27 13.23 -13.30
CA LEU A 106 9.30 13.99 -14.01
C LEU A 106 10.57 13.15 -14.19
N ASP A 107 11.42 13.60 -15.10
CA ASP A 107 12.77 13.05 -15.28
C ASP A 107 13.57 13.14 -13.97
N GLY A 108 14.25 12.06 -13.59
CA GLY A 108 15.00 11.95 -12.33
C GLY A 108 14.18 11.58 -11.10
N ASP A 109 12.86 11.40 -11.20
CA ASP A 109 12.05 10.85 -10.11
C ASP A 109 12.37 9.39 -9.86
N TYR A 110 12.20 8.95 -8.61
CA TYR A 110 12.20 7.53 -8.27
C TYR A 110 10.76 7.02 -8.20
N ALA A 111 10.39 6.16 -9.16
CA ALA A 111 9.11 5.47 -9.17
C ALA A 111 9.18 4.24 -8.24
N LEU A 112 8.34 4.22 -7.22
CA LEU A 112 8.17 3.09 -6.31
C LEU A 112 7.16 2.12 -6.93
N ILE A 113 7.59 0.92 -7.28
CA ILE A 113 6.81 -0.05 -8.03
C ILE A 113 6.49 -1.24 -7.13
N LYS A 114 5.22 -1.55 -7.01
CA LYS A 114 4.77 -2.81 -6.42
C LYS A 114 4.83 -3.91 -7.47
N ARG A 115 5.59 -4.98 -7.22
CA ARG A 115 5.71 -6.12 -8.12
C ARG A 115 4.38 -6.83 -8.29
N GLN A 116 3.91 -6.94 -9.51
CA GLN A 116 2.71 -7.71 -9.89
C GLN A 116 2.68 -7.92 -11.41
N GLU A 117 2.04 -9.00 -11.86
CA GLU A 117 1.96 -9.37 -13.28
C GLU A 117 0.66 -8.93 -13.95
N THR A 118 -0.27 -8.34 -13.20
CA THR A 118 -1.58 -7.93 -13.71
C THR A 118 -1.84 -6.46 -13.40
N ALA A 119 -2.63 -5.81 -14.26
CA ALA A 119 -3.04 -4.43 -14.09
C ALA A 119 -4.52 -4.23 -14.40
N ARG A 120 -5.08 -3.17 -13.86
CA ARG A 120 -6.41 -2.67 -14.16
C ARG A 120 -6.32 -1.46 -15.08
N ASP A 121 -7.38 -1.20 -15.83
CA ASP A 121 -7.47 -0.02 -16.68
C ASP A 121 -7.29 1.27 -15.88
N GLY A 122 -6.41 2.12 -16.38
CA GLY A 122 -6.08 3.40 -15.75
C GLY A 122 -4.98 3.34 -14.69
N GLU A 123 -4.45 2.16 -14.35
CA GLU A 123 -3.27 2.07 -13.49
C GLU A 123 -2.00 2.44 -14.27
N ILE A 124 -1.07 3.11 -13.60
CA ILE A 124 0.28 3.36 -14.13
C ILE A 124 1.12 2.12 -13.84
N VAL A 125 1.71 1.54 -14.87
CA VAL A 125 2.47 0.29 -14.79
C VAL A 125 3.85 0.43 -15.41
N VAL A 126 4.75 -0.41 -14.95
CA VAL A 126 5.96 -0.77 -15.68
C VAL A 126 5.60 -1.94 -16.59
N ALA A 127 5.67 -1.72 -17.88
CA ALA A 127 5.44 -2.72 -18.89
C ALA A 127 6.73 -3.04 -19.64
N LEU A 128 7.03 -4.32 -19.79
CA LEU A 128 8.10 -4.84 -20.63
C LEU A 128 7.49 -5.21 -21.99
N ILE A 129 8.00 -4.62 -23.05
CA ILE A 129 7.52 -4.80 -24.42
C ILE A 129 8.48 -5.74 -25.13
N ASP A 130 7.94 -6.82 -25.72
CA ASP A 130 8.69 -7.85 -26.47
C ASP A 130 9.91 -8.43 -25.70
N GLY A 131 9.89 -8.33 -24.34
CA GLY A 131 10.99 -8.76 -23.50
C GLY A 131 12.24 -7.88 -23.55
N LEU A 132 12.17 -6.72 -24.20
CA LEU A 132 13.34 -5.89 -24.50
C LEU A 132 13.24 -4.47 -23.92
N GLU A 133 12.10 -3.83 -24.03
CA GLU A 133 11.93 -2.44 -23.65
C GLU A 133 10.99 -2.27 -22.46
N ALA A 134 11.49 -1.66 -21.39
CA ALA A 134 10.66 -1.28 -20.25
C ALA A 134 10.15 0.16 -20.40
N THR A 135 8.87 0.36 -20.07
CA THR A 135 8.25 1.68 -20.11
C THR A 135 7.28 1.89 -18.97
N LEU A 136 7.13 3.14 -18.53
CA LEU A 136 6.14 3.55 -17.53
C LEU A 136 5.00 4.27 -18.25
N LYS A 137 3.77 3.72 -18.23
CA LYS A 137 2.60 4.25 -18.93
C LYS A 137 1.31 3.91 -18.18
N TYR A 138 0.23 4.59 -18.54
CA TYR A 138 -1.10 4.12 -18.17
C TYR A 138 -1.45 2.87 -18.95
N PHE A 139 -1.93 1.86 -18.26
CA PHE A 139 -2.39 0.61 -18.84
C PHE A 139 -3.88 0.69 -19.15
N ARG A 140 -4.28 0.25 -20.35
CA ARG A 140 -5.68 0.07 -20.75
C ARG A 140 -5.84 -1.17 -21.60
N ARG A 141 -6.99 -1.83 -21.44
CA ARG A 141 -7.42 -2.89 -22.35
C ARG A 141 -8.36 -2.31 -23.40
N GLU A 142 -8.02 -2.47 -24.65
CA GLU A 142 -8.80 -1.97 -25.78
C GLU A 142 -9.22 -3.18 -26.66
N GLY A 143 -10.34 -3.83 -26.32
CA GLY A 143 -10.76 -5.06 -26.99
C GLY A 143 -9.75 -6.19 -26.81
N ALA A 144 -9.18 -6.67 -27.94
CA ALA A 144 -8.14 -7.71 -27.94
C ALA A 144 -6.72 -7.16 -27.81
N MET A 145 -6.53 -5.85 -27.65
CA MET A 145 -5.24 -5.18 -27.58
C MET A 145 -4.98 -4.58 -26.20
N VAL A 146 -3.71 -4.42 -25.87
CA VAL A 146 -3.26 -3.61 -24.74
C VAL A 146 -2.84 -2.25 -25.30
N ARG A 147 -3.37 -1.18 -24.71
CA ARG A 147 -2.97 0.19 -25.01
C ARG A 147 -2.18 0.76 -23.84
N LEU A 148 -1.04 1.33 -24.15
CA LEU A 148 -0.17 2.02 -23.20
C LEU A 148 -0.24 3.53 -23.52
N ASP A 149 -0.87 4.29 -22.61
CA ASP A 149 -1.07 5.72 -22.79
C ASP A 149 0.02 6.52 -22.08
N PRO A 150 0.72 7.42 -22.76
CA PRO A 150 1.57 8.41 -22.10
C PRO A 150 0.71 9.44 -21.36
N ALA A 151 1.28 10.11 -20.37
CA ALA A 151 0.74 11.30 -19.75
C ALA A 151 1.50 12.54 -20.23
N ASN A 152 1.56 12.70 -21.53
CA ASN A 152 2.14 13.84 -22.21
C ASN A 152 1.56 13.89 -23.64
N ARG A 153 0.94 15.00 -24.00
CA ARG A 153 0.28 15.21 -25.29
C ARG A 153 1.24 15.21 -26.48
N ALA A 154 2.54 15.31 -26.23
CA ALA A 154 3.57 15.21 -27.28
C ALA A 154 3.79 13.78 -27.78
N TYR A 155 3.22 12.78 -27.10
CA TYR A 155 3.39 11.35 -27.42
C TYR A 155 2.04 10.70 -27.69
N ASP A 156 2.00 9.83 -28.70
CA ASP A 156 0.81 9.06 -29.04
C ASP A 156 0.68 7.78 -28.19
N PRO A 157 -0.55 7.35 -27.88
CA PRO A 157 -0.82 6.04 -27.29
C PRO A 157 -0.32 4.90 -28.17
N GLN A 158 0.35 3.93 -27.57
CA GLN A 158 0.88 2.75 -28.25
C GLN A 158 -0.02 1.53 -28.01
N ARG A 159 -0.22 0.72 -29.06
CA ARG A 159 -1.06 -0.48 -29.01
C ARG A 159 -0.24 -1.70 -29.34
N TYR A 160 -0.42 -2.74 -28.53
CA TYR A 160 0.32 -3.99 -28.64
C TYR A 160 -0.62 -5.18 -28.51
N ALA A 161 -0.23 -6.33 -29.07
CA ALA A 161 -0.87 -7.59 -28.75
C ALA A 161 -0.60 -7.93 -27.26
N PRO A 162 -1.53 -8.59 -26.54
CA PRO A 162 -1.32 -8.96 -25.14
C PRO A 162 -0.08 -9.80 -24.89
N THR A 163 0.36 -10.57 -25.88
CA THR A 163 1.58 -11.39 -25.82
C THR A 163 2.88 -10.59 -25.88
N GLN A 164 2.82 -9.34 -26.36
CA GLN A 164 3.98 -8.46 -26.45
C GLN A 164 4.19 -7.63 -25.18
N VAL A 165 3.20 -7.54 -24.29
CA VAL A 165 3.26 -6.69 -23.11
C VAL A 165 3.23 -7.54 -21.85
N GLN A 166 4.30 -7.46 -21.07
CA GLN A 166 4.39 -8.09 -19.76
C GLN A 166 4.40 -7.02 -18.68
N VAL A 167 3.39 -7.02 -17.82
CA VAL A 167 3.35 -6.13 -16.66
C VAL A 167 4.37 -6.61 -15.63
N GLN A 168 5.30 -5.75 -15.25
CA GLN A 168 6.33 -6.03 -14.25
C GLN A 168 5.95 -5.51 -12.85
N GLY A 169 5.04 -4.55 -12.82
CA GLY A 169 4.53 -3.98 -11.60
C GLY A 169 3.70 -2.73 -11.83
N LYS A 170 3.12 -2.25 -10.75
CA LYS A 170 2.29 -1.06 -10.75
C LYS A 170 2.91 0.04 -9.89
N LEU A 171 2.75 1.28 -10.32
CA LEU A 171 3.18 2.45 -9.55
C LEU A 171 2.44 2.50 -8.21
N SER A 172 3.21 2.56 -7.13
CA SER A 172 2.74 2.72 -5.76
C SER A 172 2.93 4.15 -5.25
N GLY A 173 4.00 4.81 -5.68
CA GLY A 173 4.33 6.17 -5.28
C GLY A 173 5.51 6.73 -6.05
N ILE A 174 5.80 8.01 -5.83
CA ILE A 174 6.95 8.72 -6.40
C ILE A 174 7.76 9.31 -5.23
N LEU A 175 9.07 9.19 -5.32
CA LEU A 175 10.00 9.89 -4.45
C LEU A 175 10.81 10.88 -5.29
N ARG A 176 10.84 12.14 -4.89
CA ARG A 176 11.61 13.20 -5.56
C ARG A 176 12.51 13.90 -4.57
N THR A 177 13.76 14.08 -4.95
CA THR A 177 14.74 14.87 -4.20
C THR A 177 14.98 16.19 -4.91
N TYR A 178 15.13 17.26 -4.15
CA TYR A 178 15.49 18.58 -4.65
C TYR A 178 16.90 18.88 -4.11
N ASN A 179 17.86 19.09 -4.99
CA ASN A 179 19.24 19.46 -4.67
C ASN A 179 19.43 20.96 -4.86
#